data_4a9c0ab9c07ce824642c484db4b115d8
#
_entry.id   4a9c0ab9c07ce824642c484db4b115d8
#
_cell.length_a   1.000
_cell.length_b   1.000
_cell.length_c   1.000
_cell.angle_alpha   90.00
_cell.angle_beta   90.00
_cell.angle_gamma   90.00
#
_symmetry.space_group_name_H-M   'P 1'
#
loop_
_entity.id
_entity.type
_entity.pdbx_description
1 polymer ?
#
loop_
_entity_poly.entity_id
_entity_poly.type
_entity_poly.pdbx_seq_one_letter_code
_entity_poly.pdbx_strand_id
1 'polypeptide(L)'
;MIFLLKLLVDFNTILLKLGRQLATVAIGLMVIIILIQVFFRYGLNSALPWPDEAARFLMLWMTGLIAPSAYRWGGFVSIEMLFRFLPSKMVKIITLILLVISLLVLVVGLQFGLKHVDSGWLFSSSSLKWPLHLIGMETTRVKLAWMYMSLPVGLIMMSLVNVELIIKNFLWLWNPNLQLPIDPDQPKTNGS
;
A
#
# COMPACT_ATOMS: atom_id res chain seq x y z
N MET A 1 -2.50 18.08 21.46
CA MET A 1 -2.01 16.76 21.03
C MET A 1 -3.13 15.90 20.41
N ILE A 2 -4.32 15.75 21.04
CA ILE A 2 -5.46 14.99 20.48
C ILE A 2 -5.96 15.56 19.16
N PHE A 3 -6.01 16.88 19.02
CA PHE A 3 -6.42 17.54 17.76
C PHE A 3 -5.50 17.19 16.59
N LEU A 4 -4.19 17.23 16.80
CA LEU A 4 -3.20 16.83 15.78
C LEU A 4 -3.30 15.35 15.42
N LEU A 5 -3.53 14.49 16.42
CA LEU A 5 -3.76 13.07 16.16
C LEU A 5 -5.02 12.85 15.33
N LYS A 6 -6.12 13.56 15.64
CA LYS A 6 -7.37 13.47 14.87
C LYS A 6 -7.14 13.88 13.41
N LEU A 7 -6.43 14.98 13.17
CA LEU A 7 -6.09 15.45 11.84
C LEU A 7 -5.28 14.38 11.07
N LEU A 8 -4.31 13.75 11.73
CA LEU A 8 -3.51 12.67 11.13
C LEU A 8 -4.37 11.43 10.79
N VAL A 9 -5.28 11.04 11.69
CA VAL A 9 -6.21 9.92 11.49
C VAL A 9 -7.13 10.19 10.31
N ASP A 10 -7.70 11.40 10.23
CA ASP A 10 -8.61 11.79 9.14
C ASP A 10 -7.88 11.83 7.81
N PHE A 11 -6.68 12.41 7.78
CA PHE A 11 -5.82 12.44 6.59
C PHE A 11 -5.47 11.03 6.11
N ASN A 12 -4.98 10.16 7.01
CA ASN A 12 -4.67 8.76 6.68
C ASN A 12 -5.92 8.03 6.17
N THR A 13 -7.08 8.26 6.77
CA THR A 13 -8.33 7.61 6.36
C THR A 13 -8.70 7.97 4.92
N ILE A 14 -8.60 9.25 4.55
CA ILE A 14 -8.87 9.71 3.17
C ILE A 14 -7.86 9.09 2.21
N LEU A 15 -6.58 9.15 2.55
CA LEU A 15 -5.49 8.63 1.72
C LEU A 15 -5.63 7.12 1.47
N LEU A 16 -5.92 6.35 2.52
CA LEU A 16 -6.11 4.89 2.43
C LEU A 16 -7.39 4.54 1.68
N LYS A 17 -8.47 5.30 1.84
CA LYS A 17 -9.71 5.09 1.07
C LYS A 17 -9.48 5.29 -0.42
N LEU A 18 -8.78 6.36 -0.81
CA LEU A 18 -8.39 6.59 -2.20
C LEU A 18 -7.48 5.45 -2.71
N GLY A 19 -6.50 5.03 -1.93
CA GLY A 19 -5.63 3.90 -2.27
C GLY A 19 -6.41 2.62 -2.55
N ARG A 20 -7.38 2.27 -1.70
CA ARG A 20 -8.24 1.10 -1.91
C ARG A 20 -9.11 1.21 -3.17
N GLN A 21 -9.69 2.38 -3.43
CA GLN A 21 -10.49 2.60 -4.64
C GLN A 21 -9.64 2.42 -5.90
N LEU A 22 -8.45 3.03 -5.93
CA LEU A 22 -7.51 2.88 -7.04
C LEU A 22 -7.06 1.43 -7.21
N ALA A 23 -6.77 0.72 -6.09
CA ALA A 23 -6.41 -0.70 -6.13
C ALA A 23 -7.55 -1.57 -6.69
N THR A 24 -8.81 -1.27 -6.33
CA THR A 24 -9.98 -1.99 -6.86
C THR A 24 -10.11 -1.79 -8.37
N VAL A 25 -9.91 -0.57 -8.85
CA VAL A 25 -9.90 -0.28 -10.30
C VAL A 25 -8.74 -1.01 -10.98
N ALA A 26 -7.55 -1.01 -10.37
CA ALA A 26 -6.39 -1.71 -10.92
C ALA A 26 -6.62 -3.22 -11.05
N ILE A 27 -7.27 -3.87 -10.06
CA ILE A 27 -7.66 -5.29 -10.15
C ILE A 27 -8.62 -5.50 -11.32
N GLY A 28 -9.67 -4.68 -11.44
CA GLY A 28 -10.65 -4.79 -12.53
C GLY A 28 -9.99 -4.68 -13.91
N LEU A 29 -9.11 -3.69 -14.08
CA LEU A 29 -8.35 -3.50 -15.32
C LEU A 29 -7.41 -4.68 -15.59
N MET A 30 -6.73 -5.20 -14.56
CA MET A 30 -5.84 -6.36 -14.70
C MET A 30 -6.61 -7.59 -15.20
N VAL A 31 -7.80 -7.87 -14.64
CA VAL A 31 -8.64 -8.98 -15.08
C VAL A 31 -9.04 -8.81 -16.55
N ILE A 32 -9.49 -7.62 -16.95
CA ILE A 32 -9.86 -7.34 -18.33
C ILE A 32 -8.68 -7.55 -19.29
N ILE A 33 -7.50 -7.05 -18.94
CA ILE A 33 -6.28 -7.19 -19.75
C ILE A 33 -5.89 -8.65 -19.91
N ILE A 34 -5.95 -9.44 -18.82
CA ILE A 34 -5.66 -10.88 -18.86
C ILE A 34 -6.66 -11.63 -19.73
N LEU A 35 -7.95 -11.33 -19.62
CA LEU A 35 -8.99 -11.94 -20.48
C LEU A 35 -8.77 -11.63 -21.96
N ILE A 36 -8.42 -10.38 -22.30
CA ILE A 36 -8.05 -9.98 -23.66
C ILE A 36 -6.87 -10.82 -24.14
N GLN A 37 -5.83 -10.95 -23.33
CA GLN A 37 -4.63 -11.72 -23.67
C GLN A 37 -4.95 -13.20 -23.94
N VAL A 38 -5.77 -13.82 -23.07
CA VAL A 38 -6.21 -15.22 -23.21
C VAL A 38 -6.98 -15.40 -24.52
N PHE A 39 -7.91 -14.48 -24.81
CA PHE A 39 -8.68 -14.52 -26.06
C PHE A 39 -7.79 -14.43 -27.30
N PHE A 40 -6.86 -13.46 -27.34
CA PHE A 40 -5.96 -13.31 -28.48
C PHE A 40 -5.01 -14.50 -28.63
N ARG A 41 -4.49 -15.04 -27.52
CA ARG A 41 -3.54 -16.13 -27.53
C ARG A 41 -4.15 -17.46 -27.94
N TYR A 42 -5.33 -17.78 -27.42
CA TYR A 42 -5.96 -19.10 -27.64
C TYR A 42 -7.09 -19.07 -28.70
N GLY A 43 -7.77 -17.94 -28.87
CA GLY A 43 -8.84 -17.78 -29.86
C GLY A 43 -8.31 -17.40 -31.23
N LEU A 44 -7.34 -16.48 -31.29
CA LEU A 44 -6.82 -15.94 -32.54
C LEU A 44 -5.40 -16.43 -32.87
N ASN A 45 -4.78 -17.29 -32.03
CA ASN A 45 -3.39 -17.74 -32.17
C ASN A 45 -2.36 -16.58 -32.38
N SER A 46 -2.68 -15.39 -31.87
CA SER A 46 -1.89 -14.16 -32.00
C SER A 46 -1.63 -13.59 -30.60
N ALA A 47 -0.50 -13.95 -29.99
CA ALA A 47 -0.15 -13.46 -28.66
C ALA A 47 0.23 -11.97 -28.72
N LEU A 48 -0.42 -11.15 -27.86
CA LEU A 48 -0.07 -9.75 -27.68
C LEU A 48 1.12 -9.64 -26.69
N PRO A 49 2.14 -8.83 -26.96
CA PRO A 49 3.33 -8.74 -26.07
C PRO A 49 3.13 -7.82 -24.86
N TRP A 50 2.17 -6.88 -24.91
CA TRP A 50 2.01 -5.83 -23.90
C TRP A 50 1.15 -6.21 -22.67
N PRO A 51 0.19 -7.14 -22.71
CA PRO A 51 -0.73 -7.38 -21.59
C PRO A 51 -0.02 -7.97 -20.36
N ASP A 52 0.97 -8.83 -20.55
CA ASP A 52 1.74 -9.41 -19.43
C ASP A 52 2.45 -8.32 -18.62
N GLU A 53 3.04 -7.36 -19.31
CA GLU A 53 3.75 -6.26 -18.67
C GLU A 53 2.81 -5.26 -18.02
N ALA A 54 1.67 -4.98 -18.67
CA ALA A 54 0.60 -4.14 -18.11
C ALA A 54 -0.02 -4.76 -16.85
N ALA A 55 -0.26 -6.07 -16.84
CA ALA A 55 -0.77 -6.77 -15.68
C ALA A 55 0.20 -6.72 -14.48
N ARG A 56 1.51 -6.89 -14.72
CA ARG A 56 2.54 -6.72 -13.68
C ARG A 56 2.59 -5.31 -13.12
N PHE A 57 2.47 -4.30 -13.98
CA PHE A 57 2.41 -2.89 -13.59
C PHE A 57 1.23 -2.65 -12.64
N LEU A 58 0.03 -3.08 -13.03
CA LEU A 58 -1.17 -2.93 -12.21
C LEU A 58 -1.09 -3.71 -10.89
N MET A 59 -0.51 -4.93 -10.90
CA MET A 59 -0.32 -5.75 -9.71
C MET A 59 0.57 -5.07 -8.67
N LEU A 60 1.67 -4.45 -9.08
CA LEU A 60 2.58 -3.74 -8.17
C LEU A 60 1.92 -2.49 -7.56
N TRP A 61 1.20 -1.71 -8.37
CA TRP A 61 0.47 -0.55 -7.87
C TRP A 61 -0.66 -0.94 -6.93
N MET A 62 -1.43 -1.98 -7.28
CA MET A 62 -2.48 -2.52 -6.41
C MET A 62 -1.89 -2.92 -5.05
N THR A 63 -0.80 -3.68 -5.04
CA THR A 63 -0.16 -4.14 -3.80
C THR A 63 0.36 -2.97 -2.97
N GLY A 64 1.06 -2.00 -3.57
CA GLY A 64 1.56 -0.82 -2.88
C GLY A 64 0.46 0.04 -2.26
N LEU A 65 -0.69 0.14 -2.91
CA LEU A 65 -1.82 0.97 -2.45
C LEU A 65 -2.69 0.28 -1.39
N ILE A 66 -2.81 -1.07 -1.41
CA ILE A 66 -3.66 -1.80 -0.45
C ILE A 66 -2.93 -2.19 0.83
N ALA A 67 -1.62 -2.43 0.76
CA ALA A 67 -0.81 -2.86 1.90
C ALA A 67 -0.92 -1.94 3.12
N PRO A 68 -0.92 -0.59 2.99
CA PRO A 68 -1.08 0.32 4.12
C PRO A 68 -2.43 0.17 4.83
N SER A 69 -3.50 -0.14 4.10
CA SER A 69 -4.83 -0.39 4.69
C SER A 69 -4.85 -1.68 5.49
N ALA A 70 -4.28 -2.76 4.95
CA ALA A 70 -4.15 -4.03 5.66
C ALA A 70 -3.28 -3.88 6.92
N TYR A 71 -2.21 -3.08 6.84
CA TYR A 71 -1.35 -2.76 7.97
C TYR A 71 -2.12 -2.04 9.09
N ARG A 72 -2.96 -1.04 8.75
CA ARG A 72 -3.76 -0.27 9.72
C ARG A 72 -4.81 -1.14 10.42
N TRP A 73 -5.42 -2.08 9.70
CA TRP A 73 -6.51 -2.93 10.22
C TRP A 73 -6.06 -4.13 11.03
N GLY A 74 -4.77 -4.23 11.32
CA GLY A 74 -4.24 -5.26 12.21
C GLY A 74 -3.50 -6.38 11.49
N GLY A 75 -2.60 -6.03 10.58
CA GLY A 75 -1.65 -6.99 9.96
C GLY A 75 -0.81 -7.80 10.96
N PHE A 76 -0.97 -7.52 12.27
CA PHE A 76 -0.37 -8.25 13.38
C PHE A 76 -1.31 -9.26 14.06
N VAL A 77 -2.39 -9.69 13.39
CA VAL A 77 -3.38 -10.64 13.95
C VAL A 77 -2.73 -11.90 14.55
N SER A 78 -1.62 -12.35 13.99
CA SER A 78 -0.87 -13.50 14.52
C SER A 78 -0.33 -13.26 15.95
N ILE A 79 -0.10 -12.01 16.32
CA ILE A 79 0.44 -11.62 17.62
C ILE A 79 -0.69 -11.43 18.64
N GLU A 80 -1.91 -11.13 18.20
CA GLU A 80 -3.06 -10.96 19.10
C GLU A 80 -3.39 -12.23 19.89
N MET A 81 -3.19 -13.40 19.33
CA MET A 81 -3.38 -14.66 20.05
C MET A 81 -2.41 -14.80 21.24
N LEU A 82 -1.15 -14.37 21.08
CA LEU A 82 -0.17 -14.37 22.15
C LEU A 82 -0.52 -13.34 23.24
N PHE A 83 -1.12 -12.22 22.85
CA PHE A 83 -1.46 -11.13 23.76
C PHE A 83 -2.60 -11.45 24.71
N ARG A 84 -3.41 -12.48 24.45
CA ARG A 84 -4.48 -12.93 25.35
C ARG A 84 -3.98 -13.44 26.71
N PHE A 85 -2.71 -13.87 26.77
CA PHE A 85 -2.08 -14.39 27.98
C PHE A 85 -1.31 -13.33 28.78
N LEU A 86 -1.17 -12.12 28.25
CA LEU A 86 -0.35 -11.05 28.81
C LEU A 86 -1.22 -9.91 29.40
N PRO A 87 -0.79 -9.25 30.49
CA PRO A 87 -1.48 -8.07 31.00
C PRO A 87 -1.44 -6.94 29.98
N SER A 88 -2.53 -6.17 29.90
CA SER A 88 -2.74 -5.14 28.87
C SER A 88 -1.61 -4.11 28.74
N LYS A 89 -0.94 -3.76 29.84
CA LYS A 89 0.20 -2.85 29.83
C LYS A 89 1.43 -3.46 29.11
N MET A 90 1.72 -4.73 29.36
CA MET A 90 2.85 -5.43 28.70
C MET A 90 2.59 -5.56 27.19
N VAL A 91 1.35 -5.88 26.80
CA VAL A 91 0.93 -5.92 25.40
C VAL A 91 1.25 -4.60 24.70
N LYS A 92 0.85 -3.47 25.30
CA LYS A 92 1.07 -2.14 24.73
C LYS A 92 2.54 -1.76 24.62
N ILE A 93 3.37 -2.15 25.60
CA ILE A 93 4.82 -1.91 25.54
C ILE A 93 5.45 -2.73 24.40
N ILE A 94 5.13 -4.02 24.31
CA ILE A 94 5.64 -4.88 23.23
C ILE A 94 5.18 -4.35 21.86
N THR A 95 3.91 -3.98 21.72
CA THR A 95 3.39 -3.39 20.48
C THR A 95 4.14 -2.10 20.12
N LEU A 96 4.45 -1.24 21.09
CA LEU A 96 5.21 -0.01 20.85
C LEU A 96 6.63 -0.32 20.33
N ILE A 97 7.31 -1.28 20.94
CA ILE A 97 8.66 -1.72 20.49
C ILE A 97 8.58 -2.24 19.05
N LEU A 98 7.60 -3.10 18.76
CA LEU A 98 7.42 -3.65 17.42
C LEU A 98 7.10 -2.55 16.38
N LEU A 99 6.27 -1.56 16.73
CA LEU A 99 5.97 -0.43 15.85
C LEU A 99 7.21 0.43 15.57
N VAL A 100 8.07 0.65 16.58
CA VAL A 100 9.32 1.40 16.38
C VAL A 100 10.29 0.61 15.47
N ILE A 101 10.43 -0.70 15.68
CA ILE A 101 11.23 -1.55 14.79
C ILE A 101 10.65 -1.52 13.36
N SER A 102 9.32 -1.64 13.22
CA SER A 102 8.65 -1.54 11.93
C SER A 102 8.93 -0.20 11.25
N LEU A 103 8.91 0.91 12.00
CA LEU A 103 9.22 2.23 11.44
C LEU A 103 10.65 2.29 10.89
N LEU A 104 11.63 1.75 11.62
CA LEU A 104 13.01 1.67 11.14
C LEU A 104 13.12 0.88 9.84
N VAL A 105 12.45 -0.28 9.77
CA VAL A 105 12.42 -1.11 8.54
C VAL A 105 11.78 -0.35 7.39
N LEU A 106 10.66 0.35 7.63
CA LEU A 106 9.96 1.15 6.61
C LEU A 106 10.84 2.29 6.07
N VAL A 107 11.56 3.00 6.95
CA VAL A 107 12.47 4.09 6.55
C VAL A 107 13.64 3.56 5.72
N VAL A 108 14.27 2.46 6.15
CA VAL A 108 15.34 1.80 5.39
C VAL A 108 14.81 1.29 4.05
N GLY A 109 13.64 0.64 4.07
CA GLY A 109 12.97 0.18 2.85
C GLY A 109 12.67 1.31 1.88
N LEU A 110 12.25 2.49 2.39
CA LEU A 110 12.01 3.67 1.57
C LEU A 110 13.29 4.17 0.88
N GLN A 111 14.43 4.20 1.59
CA GLN A 111 15.71 4.60 0.99
C GLN A 111 16.12 3.66 -0.16
N PHE A 112 15.98 2.34 0.03
CA PHE A 112 16.25 1.37 -1.03
C PHE A 112 15.21 1.45 -2.16
N GLY A 113 13.95 1.68 -1.83
CA GLY A 113 12.87 1.86 -2.80
C GLY A 113 13.12 3.05 -3.73
N LEU A 114 13.55 4.19 -3.18
CA LEU A 114 13.90 5.37 -3.97
C LEU A 114 15.11 5.12 -4.89
N LYS A 115 16.16 4.47 -4.38
CA LYS A 115 17.31 4.07 -5.22
C LYS A 115 16.90 3.14 -6.36
N HIS A 116 15.92 2.26 -6.09
CA HIS A 116 15.40 1.36 -7.12
C HIS A 116 14.62 2.11 -8.20
N VAL A 117 13.86 3.14 -7.82
CA VAL A 117 13.19 4.05 -8.77
C VAL A 117 14.21 4.77 -9.64
N ASP A 118 15.30 5.28 -9.04
CA ASP A 118 16.36 5.97 -9.79
C ASP A 118 16.98 5.06 -10.85
N SER A 119 17.24 3.80 -10.51
CA SER A 119 17.71 2.81 -11.50
C SER A 119 16.66 2.54 -12.60
N GLY A 120 15.39 2.62 -12.27
CA GLY A 120 14.28 2.41 -13.21
C GLY A 120 14.19 3.44 -14.32
N TRP A 121 14.75 4.66 -14.13
CA TRP A 121 14.81 5.67 -15.18
C TRP A 121 15.77 5.31 -16.33
N LEU A 122 16.76 4.47 -16.07
CA LEU A 122 17.70 3.99 -17.06
C LEU A 122 17.07 2.97 -18.01
N PHE A 123 16.04 2.26 -17.57
CA PHE A 123 15.39 1.19 -18.32
C PHE A 123 14.00 1.58 -18.79
N SER A 124 13.65 1.07 -19.97
CA SER A 124 12.31 1.25 -20.55
C SER A 124 11.63 -0.10 -20.69
N SER A 125 10.30 -0.10 -20.60
CA SER A 125 9.47 -1.26 -20.86
C SER A 125 9.76 -1.85 -22.24
N SER A 126 9.73 -3.18 -22.35
CA SER A 126 9.94 -3.86 -23.62
C SER A 126 8.75 -3.75 -24.57
N SER A 127 7.54 -3.74 -24.02
CA SER A 127 6.30 -3.84 -24.79
C SER A 127 5.31 -2.69 -24.56
N LEU A 128 5.34 -2.03 -23.39
CA LEU A 128 4.45 -0.91 -23.07
C LEU A 128 4.93 0.39 -23.71
N LYS A 129 4.06 0.99 -24.51
CA LYS A 129 4.27 2.28 -25.14
C LYS A 129 3.14 3.24 -24.69
N TRP A 130 3.48 4.50 -24.48
CA TRP A 130 2.47 5.53 -24.30
C TRP A 130 1.69 5.72 -25.61
N PRO A 131 0.34 5.77 -25.59
CA PRO A 131 -0.45 5.98 -26.79
C PRO A 131 -0.44 7.44 -27.27
N LEU A 132 0.75 8.05 -27.32
CA LEU A 132 0.95 9.46 -27.67
C LEU A 132 0.64 9.75 -29.15
N HIS A 133 0.57 8.70 -29.99
CA HIS A 133 0.13 8.81 -31.37
C HIS A 133 -1.29 9.37 -31.50
N LEU A 134 -2.14 9.20 -30.47
CA LEU A 134 -3.49 9.77 -30.44
C LEU A 134 -3.50 11.31 -30.33
N ILE A 135 -2.37 11.89 -29.88
CA ILE A 135 -2.19 13.36 -29.71
C ILE A 135 -1.18 13.89 -30.74
N GLY A 136 -0.78 13.09 -31.74
CA GLY A 136 0.17 13.49 -32.79
C GLY A 136 1.64 13.55 -32.33
N MET A 137 2.00 12.95 -31.20
CA MET A 137 3.37 12.86 -30.68
C MET A 137 3.99 11.49 -30.96
N GLU A 138 5.32 11.42 -31.02
CA GLU A 138 6.03 10.15 -31.15
C GLU A 138 5.77 9.22 -29.97
N THR A 139 5.55 7.93 -30.25
CA THR A 139 5.32 6.92 -29.23
C THR A 139 6.60 6.66 -28.43
N THR A 140 6.59 7.02 -27.16
CA THR A 140 7.70 6.72 -26.25
C THR A 140 7.41 5.47 -25.42
N ARG A 141 8.45 4.71 -25.09
CA ARG A 141 8.31 3.54 -24.19
C ARG A 141 8.12 3.99 -22.74
N VAL A 142 7.27 3.29 -22.00
CA VAL A 142 7.06 3.55 -20.58
C VAL A 142 8.34 3.25 -19.81
N LYS A 143 8.80 4.17 -18.96
CA LYS A 143 9.95 3.94 -18.09
C LYS A 143 9.59 2.99 -16.95
N LEU A 144 10.49 2.06 -16.60
CA LEU A 144 10.27 1.12 -15.49
C LEU A 144 10.19 1.83 -14.13
N ALA A 145 10.74 3.03 -14.03
CA ALA A 145 10.61 3.88 -12.85
C ALA A 145 9.15 4.06 -12.39
N TRP A 146 8.21 4.23 -13.32
CA TRP A 146 6.77 4.34 -13.01
C TRP A 146 6.21 3.09 -12.34
N MET A 147 6.70 1.92 -12.69
CA MET A 147 6.35 0.65 -12.08
C MET A 147 6.95 0.54 -10.67
N TYR A 148 8.21 0.91 -10.52
CA TYR A 148 8.92 0.85 -9.23
C TYR A 148 8.45 1.89 -8.23
N MET A 149 7.85 3.02 -8.66
CA MET A 149 7.27 4.04 -7.79
C MET A 149 6.17 3.50 -6.87
N SER A 150 5.52 2.40 -7.23
CA SER A 150 4.51 1.76 -6.38
C SER A 150 5.05 1.37 -4.99
N LEU A 151 6.31 0.93 -4.92
CA LEU A 151 6.97 0.52 -3.67
C LEU A 151 7.19 1.71 -2.71
N PRO A 152 7.92 2.79 -3.08
CA PRO A 152 8.10 3.92 -2.17
C PRO A 152 6.78 4.63 -1.80
N VAL A 153 5.81 4.71 -2.72
CA VAL A 153 4.47 5.26 -2.40
C VAL A 153 3.80 4.41 -1.31
N GLY A 154 3.77 3.09 -1.46
CA GLY A 154 3.22 2.19 -0.45
C GLY A 154 3.95 2.31 0.90
N LEU A 155 5.29 2.38 0.90
CA LEU A 155 6.10 2.51 2.11
C LEU A 155 5.89 3.87 2.82
N ILE A 156 5.70 4.97 2.07
CA ILE A 156 5.36 6.27 2.65
C ILE A 156 3.99 6.19 3.34
N MET A 157 2.99 5.65 2.66
CA MET A 157 1.66 5.49 3.24
C MET A 157 1.69 4.59 4.49
N MET A 158 2.44 3.48 4.46
CA MET A 158 2.63 2.60 5.63
C MET A 158 3.35 3.32 6.77
N SER A 159 4.35 4.15 6.47
CA SER A 159 5.08 4.94 7.49
C SER A 159 4.15 5.95 8.19
N LEU A 160 3.27 6.62 7.44
CA LEU A 160 2.27 7.52 8.01
C LEU A 160 1.29 6.81 8.94
N VAL A 161 0.82 5.62 8.54
CA VAL A 161 -0.03 4.77 9.39
C VAL A 161 0.74 4.30 10.63
N ASN A 162 2.00 3.91 10.47
CA ASN A 162 2.84 3.46 11.59
C ASN A 162 3.01 4.56 12.64
N VAL A 163 3.30 5.80 12.20
CA VAL A 163 3.38 6.96 13.09
C VAL A 163 2.05 7.19 13.84
N GLU A 164 0.91 7.09 13.14
CA GLU A 164 -0.41 7.17 13.78
C GLU A 164 -0.57 6.11 14.89
N LEU A 165 -0.20 4.85 14.61
CA LEU A 165 -0.31 3.75 15.55
C LEU A 165 0.64 3.92 16.75
N ILE A 166 1.87 4.42 16.54
CA ILE A 166 2.82 4.75 17.62
C ILE A 166 2.22 5.80 18.55
N ILE A 167 1.69 6.89 18.00
CA ILE A 167 1.10 7.97 18.79
C ILE A 167 -0.11 7.45 19.58
N LYS A 168 -1.01 6.69 18.95
CA LYS A 168 -2.18 6.08 19.63
C LYS A 168 -1.75 5.19 20.79
N ASN A 169 -0.74 4.34 20.57
CA ASN A 169 -0.25 3.40 21.57
C ASN A 169 0.45 4.11 22.74
N PHE A 170 1.26 5.14 22.43
CA PHE A 170 1.92 5.97 23.42
C PHE A 170 0.91 6.74 24.31
N LEU A 171 -0.11 7.35 23.71
CA LEU A 171 -1.16 8.07 24.44
C LEU A 171 -1.96 7.15 25.37
N TRP A 172 -2.23 5.93 24.93
CA TRP A 172 -2.91 4.93 25.76
C TRP A 172 -2.06 4.53 26.98
N LEU A 173 -0.75 4.39 26.80
CA LEU A 173 0.17 4.10 27.92
C LEU A 173 0.23 5.23 28.95
N TRP A 174 0.12 6.49 28.47
CA TRP A 174 0.09 7.66 29.36
C TRP A 174 -1.23 7.81 30.10
N ASN A 175 -2.35 7.62 29.44
CA ASN A 175 -3.69 7.71 30.04
C ASN A 175 -4.64 6.67 29.42
N PRO A 176 -4.84 5.52 30.09
CA PRO A 176 -5.69 4.45 29.57
C PRO A 176 -7.18 4.83 29.39
N ASN A 177 -7.65 5.87 30.10
CA ASN A 177 -9.04 6.33 30.04
C ASN A 177 -9.28 7.36 28.92
N LEU A 178 -8.24 7.69 28.13
CA LEU A 178 -8.36 8.65 27.05
C LEU A 178 -9.16 8.04 25.89
N GLN A 179 -10.23 8.71 25.48
CA GLN A 179 -10.95 8.34 24.26
C GLN A 179 -10.10 8.72 23.04
N LEU A 180 -9.46 7.72 22.45
CA LEU A 180 -8.69 7.90 21.22
C LEU A 180 -9.63 7.95 20.00
N PRO A 181 -9.26 8.72 18.95
CA PRO A 181 -10.03 8.75 17.70
C PRO A 181 -10.12 7.33 17.12
N ILE A 182 -11.35 6.88 16.92
CA ILE A 182 -11.65 5.58 16.29
C ILE A 182 -11.41 5.73 14.80
N ASP A 183 -10.90 4.69 14.18
CA ASP A 183 -10.77 4.61 12.73
C ASP A 183 -12.17 4.44 12.11
N PRO A 184 -12.69 5.42 11.33
CA PRO A 184 -14.03 5.35 10.77
C PRO A 184 -14.18 4.25 9.71
N ASP A 185 -13.07 3.75 9.18
CA ASP A 185 -13.00 2.77 8.07
C ASP A 185 -12.64 1.35 8.55
N GLN A 186 -12.54 1.13 9.85
CA GLN A 186 -12.23 -0.20 10.37
C GLN A 186 -13.40 -1.16 10.09
N PRO A 187 -13.15 -2.31 9.43
CA PRO A 187 -14.18 -3.31 9.22
C PRO A 187 -14.75 -3.71 10.59
N LYS A 188 -16.07 -3.62 10.75
CA LYS A 188 -16.72 -4.09 11.97
C LYS A 188 -16.46 -5.61 12.04
N THR A 189 -15.58 -6.02 12.92
CA THR A 189 -15.43 -7.44 13.26
C THR A 189 -16.72 -7.84 13.96
N ASN A 190 -17.62 -8.52 13.25
CA ASN A 190 -18.76 -9.20 13.83
C ASN A 190 -18.22 -10.34 14.72
N GLY A 191 -17.93 -10.05 15.98
CA GLY A 191 -17.36 -11.02 16.90
C GLY A 191 -17.09 -10.44 18.27
N SER A 192 -18.13 -10.00 18.96
CA SER A 192 -18.16 -9.88 20.43
C SER A 192 -19.55 -10.22 20.92
#